data_2e8abe46d92e1ec77423e6c5e9eb4d17
#
_entry.id   2e8abe46d92e1ec77423e6c5e9eb4d17
#
_cell.length_a   1.000
_cell.length_b   1.000
_cell.length_c   1.000
_cell.angle_alpha   90.00
_cell.angle_beta   90.00
_cell.angle_gamma   90.00
#
_symmetry.space_group_name_H-M   'P 1'
#
loop_
_entity.id
_entity.type
_entity.pdbx_description
1 polymer ?
#
loop_
_entity_poly.entity_id
_entity_poly.type
_entity_poly.pdbx_seq_one_letter_code
_entity_poly.pdbx_strand_id
1 'polypeptide(L)'
;KIHCEACRRMGRSSRIPSLSALTRCLEEEASAIATAAARLSSDQVEAALALLERCADRKAKLVITGVGKSGIVARKIAATFSSIGLMALFLNPTDALHGDLGVVAAEDVCLLLSNSGETTELLEVLPHLTRRGTGRIAIVGRADSSLARGSDVVLEASVDREVCPLNLAPTASTAVAMAIGDAL
;
A
#
# COMPACT_ATOMS: atom_id res chain seq x y z
N LYS A 1 8.48 12.41 21.95
CA LYS A 1 7.65 11.69 22.94
C LYS A 1 6.20 11.97 22.59
N ILE A 2 5.62 11.18 21.70
CA ILE A 2 4.18 11.21 21.44
C ILE A 2 3.54 10.43 22.59
N HIS A 3 3.10 11.15 23.62
CA HIS A 3 2.25 10.58 24.66
C HIS A 3 0.82 10.53 24.11
N CYS A 4 0.42 9.39 23.55
CA CYS A 4 -0.96 9.15 23.19
C CYS A 4 -1.82 9.17 24.47
N GLU A 5 -2.64 10.21 24.66
CA GLU A 5 -3.61 10.30 25.79
C GLU A 5 -4.58 9.13 25.84
N ALA A 6 -4.89 8.52 24.68
CA ALA A 6 -5.71 7.34 24.58
C ALA A 6 -5.07 6.13 25.28
N CYS A 7 -3.73 5.99 25.25
CA CYS A 7 -3.02 4.95 26.01
C CYS A 7 -3.07 5.16 27.52
N ARG A 8 -3.24 6.41 28.00
CA ARG A 8 -3.38 6.69 29.44
C ARG A 8 -4.77 6.36 29.99
N ARG A 9 -5.80 6.38 29.15
CA ARG A 9 -7.18 6.04 29.55
C ARG A 9 -7.44 4.54 29.68
N MET A 10 -6.57 3.72 29.10
CA MET A 10 -6.56 2.28 29.40
C MET A 10 -5.92 2.07 30.77
N GLY A 11 -6.72 2.22 31.84
CA GLY A 11 -6.30 1.91 33.19
C GLY A 11 -5.59 0.56 33.21
N ARG A 12 -4.60 0.41 34.11
CA ARG A 12 -3.77 -0.78 34.34
C ARG A 12 -4.58 -2.04 34.69
N SER A 13 -5.54 -2.41 33.87
CA SER A 13 -6.06 -3.78 33.84
C SER A 13 -5.20 -4.51 32.81
N SER A 14 -4.13 -5.10 33.27
CA SER A 14 -3.27 -6.01 32.52
C SER A 14 -4.04 -7.31 32.23
N ARG A 15 -5.13 -7.22 31.44
CA ARG A 15 -5.74 -8.41 30.87
C ARG A 15 -4.88 -8.80 29.68
N ILE A 16 -4.10 -9.86 29.88
CA ILE A 16 -3.52 -10.62 28.77
C ILE A 16 -4.67 -10.88 27.80
N PRO A 17 -4.54 -10.56 26.50
CA PRO A 17 -5.59 -10.83 25.52
C PRO A 17 -6.00 -12.29 25.63
N SER A 18 -7.30 -12.56 25.74
CA SER A 18 -7.80 -13.94 25.75
C SER A 18 -7.68 -14.56 24.36
N LEU A 19 -7.62 -15.88 24.28
CA LEU A 19 -7.63 -16.58 22.99
C LEU A 19 -8.78 -16.07 22.10
N SER A 20 -9.96 -15.91 22.67
CA SER A 20 -11.14 -15.40 21.93
C SER A 20 -10.96 -13.97 21.40
N ALA A 21 -10.20 -13.11 22.09
CA ALA A 21 -9.88 -11.78 21.60
C ALA A 21 -8.91 -11.83 20.40
N LEU A 22 -7.89 -12.69 20.47
CA LEU A 22 -6.95 -12.90 19.35
C LEU A 22 -7.66 -13.50 18.13
N THR A 23 -8.47 -14.55 18.32
CA THR A 23 -9.24 -15.18 17.24
C THR A 23 -10.12 -14.15 16.54
N ARG A 24 -10.87 -13.34 17.30
CA ARG A 24 -11.69 -12.29 16.73
C ARG A 24 -10.90 -11.26 15.91
N CYS A 25 -9.73 -10.85 16.37
CA CYS A 25 -8.88 -9.94 15.58
C CYS A 25 -8.50 -10.54 14.23
N LEU A 26 -8.10 -11.81 14.20
CA LEU A 26 -7.76 -12.53 12.98
C LEU A 26 -8.96 -12.66 12.04
N GLU A 27 -10.14 -12.97 12.60
CA GLU A 27 -11.39 -13.06 11.84
C GLU A 27 -11.81 -11.71 11.24
N GLU A 28 -11.65 -10.61 11.99
CA GLU A 28 -11.92 -9.26 11.51
C GLU A 28 -10.97 -8.86 10.38
N GLU A 29 -9.68 -9.18 10.46
CA GLU A 29 -8.71 -8.94 9.36
C GLU A 29 -9.03 -9.80 8.13
N ALA A 30 -9.34 -11.07 8.31
CA ALA A 30 -9.74 -11.97 7.22
C ALA A 30 -11.01 -11.47 6.51
N SER A 31 -12.00 -11.00 7.29
CA SER A 31 -13.22 -10.40 6.74
C SER A 31 -12.94 -9.11 5.97
N ALA A 32 -12.02 -8.28 6.43
CA ALA A 32 -11.62 -7.06 5.71
C ALA A 32 -10.99 -7.39 4.35
N ILE A 33 -10.14 -8.42 4.28
CA ILE A 33 -9.53 -8.90 3.02
C ILE A 33 -10.63 -9.43 2.07
N ALA A 34 -11.57 -10.25 2.56
CA ALA A 34 -12.67 -10.77 1.75
C ALA A 34 -13.57 -9.65 1.20
N THR A 35 -13.84 -8.63 2.04
CA THR A 35 -14.64 -7.46 1.63
C THR A 35 -13.90 -6.65 0.56
N ALA A 36 -12.61 -6.43 0.72
CA ALA A 36 -11.79 -5.72 -0.28
C ALA A 36 -11.76 -6.48 -1.61
N ALA A 37 -11.61 -7.80 -1.58
CA ALA A 37 -11.65 -8.63 -2.78
C ALA A 37 -12.96 -8.47 -3.57
N ALA A 38 -14.10 -8.35 -2.87
CA ALA A 38 -15.39 -8.12 -3.51
C ALA A 38 -15.58 -6.70 -4.09
N ARG A 39 -14.76 -5.74 -3.66
CA ARG A 39 -14.77 -4.35 -4.16
C ARG A 39 -13.84 -4.12 -5.35
N LEU A 40 -12.90 -5.03 -5.60
CA LEU A 40 -11.96 -4.87 -6.73
C LEU A 40 -12.70 -4.87 -8.06
N SER A 41 -12.38 -3.90 -8.91
CA SER A 41 -12.88 -3.82 -10.28
C SER A 41 -12.05 -4.73 -11.19
N SER A 42 -12.72 -5.59 -11.99
CA SER A 42 -12.07 -6.43 -12.98
C SER A 42 -11.21 -5.61 -13.94
N ASP A 43 -11.75 -4.51 -14.46
CA ASP A 43 -11.04 -3.64 -15.42
C ASP A 43 -9.74 -3.06 -14.81
N GLN A 44 -9.79 -2.66 -13.53
CA GLN A 44 -8.61 -2.13 -12.84
C GLN A 44 -7.57 -3.20 -12.56
N VAL A 45 -8.01 -4.40 -12.20
CA VAL A 45 -7.10 -5.55 -12.00
C VAL A 45 -6.43 -5.94 -13.32
N GLU A 46 -7.21 -6.07 -14.41
CA GLU A 46 -6.67 -6.37 -15.74
C GLU A 46 -5.68 -5.30 -16.22
N ALA A 47 -6.00 -4.02 -16.01
CA ALA A 47 -5.10 -2.92 -16.33
C ALA A 47 -3.80 -2.95 -15.51
N ALA A 48 -3.88 -3.30 -14.21
CA ALA A 48 -2.70 -3.48 -13.36
C ALA A 48 -1.81 -4.62 -13.87
N LEU A 49 -2.40 -5.77 -14.15
CA LEU A 49 -1.68 -6.94 -14.67
C LEU A 49 -1.01 -6.64 -16.00
N ALA A 50 -1.72 -5.97 -16.93
CA ALA A 50 -1.15 -5.56 -18.22
C ALA A 50 0.05 -4.60 -18.07
N LEU A 51 0.05 -3.71 -17.05
CA LEU A 51 1.21 -2.88 -16.73
C LEU A 51 2.40 -3.72 -16.24
N LEU A 52 2.14 -4.68 -15.34
CA LEU A 52 3.17 -5.55 -14.78
C LEU A 52 3.76 -6.51 -15.82
N GLU A 53 2.94 -7.08 -16.68
CA GLU A 53 3.36 -7.94 -17.80
C GLU A 53 4.29 -7.15 -18.75
N ARG A 54 3.90 -5.95 -19.16
CA ARG A 54 4.75 -5.09 -19.98
C ARG A 54 6.07 -4.72 -19.30
N CYS A 55 6.04 -4.49 -17.99
CA CYS A 55 7.23 -4.24 -17.20
C CYS A 55 8.20 -5.44 -17.25
N ALA A 56 7.68 -6.65 -17.06
CA ALA A 56 8.44 -7.89 -17.12
C ALA A 56 9.03 -8.15 -18.53
N ASP A 57 8.22 -8.03 -19.57
CA ASP A 57 8.62 -8.25 -20.96
C ASP A 57 9.74 -7.32 -21.41
N ARG A 58 9.72 -6.07 -20.94
CA ARG A 58 10.74 -5.05 -21.22
C ARG A 58 11.94 -5.13 -20.30
N LYS A 59 11.97 -6.07 -19.36
CA LYS A 59 13.00 -6.16 -18.32
C LYS A 59 13.17 -4.85 -17.54
N ALA A 60 12.08 -4.11 -17.40
CA ALA A 60 11.99 -2.91 -16.59
C ALA A 60 11.80 -3.24 -15.11
N LYS A 61 11.76 -2.23 -14.26
CA LYS A 61 11.64 -2.41 -12.81
C LYS A 61 10.24 -2.06 -12.31
N LEU A 62 9.77 -2.80 -11.32
CA LEU A 62 8.66 -2.42 -10.47
C LEU A 62 9.20 -1.62 -9.28
N VAL A 63 8.92 -0.32 -9.25
CA VAL A 63 9.33 0.57 -8.15
C VAL A 63 8.18 0.74 -7.20
N ILE A 64 8.34 0.29 -5.96
CA ILE A 64 7.25 0.28 -4.97
C ILE A 64 7.55 1.32 -3.89
N THR A 65 6.58 2.15 -3.56
CA THR A 65 6.78 3.26 -2.65
C THR A 65 5.60 3.45 -1.68
N GLY A 66 5.88 4.01 -0.52
CA GLY A 66 4.92 4.30 0.53
C GLY A 66 5.61 4.84 1.77
N VAL A 67 4.85 5.48 2.65
CA VAL A 67 5.35 6.10 3.90
C VAL A 67 4.88 5.31 5.12
N GLY A 68 5.69 5.25 6.15
CA GLY A 68 5.34 4.65 7.44
C GLY A 68 4.96 3.17 7.32
N LYS A 69 3.77 2.78 7.76
CA LYS A 69 3.28 1.38 7.69
C LYS A 69 3.08 0.93 6.24
N SER A 70 2.58 1.80 5.37
CA SER A 70 2.48 1.53 3.93
C SER A 70 3.86 1.30 3.30
N GLY A 71 4.90 2.01 3.75
CA GLY A 71 6.28 1.79 3.32
C GLY A 71 6.84 0.42 3.74
N ILE A 72 6.45 -0.09 4.93
CA ILE A 72 6.82 -1.44 5.37
C ILE A 72 6.15 -2.49 4.47
N VAL A 73 4.86 -2.33 4.18
CA VAL A 73 4.11 -3.18 3.25
C VAL A 73 4.72 -3.12 1.85
N ALA A 74 5.07 -1.93 1.35
CA ALA A 74 5.73 -1.73 0.07
C ALA A 74 7.07 -2.50 -0.04
N ARG A 75 7.88 -2.49 1.02
CA ARG A 75 9.13 -3.28 1.08
C ARG A 75 8.87 -4.79 1.01
N LYS A 76 7.83 -5.26 1.70
CA LYS A 76 7.44 -6.67 1.66
C LYS A 76 6.99 -7.08 0.26
N ILE A 77 6.17 -6.27 -0.40
CA ILE A 77 5.71 -6.53 -1.76
C ILE A 77 6.90 -6.55 -2.74
N ALA A 78 7.84 -5.59 -2.63
CA ALA A 78 9.04 -5.56 -3.44
C ALA A 78 9.87 -6.85 -3.30
N ALA A 79 10.04 -7.34 -2.06
CA ALA A 79 10.74 -8.60 -1.81
C ALA A 79 10.01 -9.81 -2.43
N THR A 80 8.67 -9.83 -2.39
CA THR A 80 7.86 -10.89 -3.01
C THR A 80 8.08 -10.91 -4.53
N PHE A 81 7.93 -9.78 -5.22
CA PHE A 81 8.15 -9.70 -6.68
C PHE A 81 9.58 -10.08 -7.06
N SER A 82 10.58 -9.63 -6.30
CA SER A 82 11.98 -10.01 -6.53
C SER A 82 12.20 -11.52 -6.40
N SER A 83 11.49 -12.18 -5.48
CA SER A 83 11.62 -13.64 -5.26
C SER A 83 11.07 -14.48 -6.41
N ILE A 84 10.16 -13.95 -7.20
CA ILE A 84 9.57 -14.61 -8.38
C ILE A 84 10.23 -14.17 -9.69
N GLY A 85 11.30 -13.36 -9.63
CA GLY A 85 12.13 -13.00 -10.78
C GLY A 85 11.78 -11.68 -11.47
N LEU A 86 10.78 -10.93 -10.99
CA LEU A 86 10.55 -9.56 -11.45
C LEU A 86 11.51 -8.61 -10.72
N MET A 87 12.25 -7.79 -11.46
CA MET A 87 13.12 -6.78 -10.85
C MET A 87 12.25 -5.76 -10.09
N ALA A 88 12.24 -5.84 -8.78
CA ALA A 88 11.44 -4.96 -7.93
C ALA A 88 12.29 -4.33 -6.83
N LEU A 89 12.05 -3.06 -6.52
CA LEU A 89 12.74 -2.34 -5.46
C LEU A 89 11.78 -1.42 -4.69
N PHE A 90 12.10 -1.19 -3.43
CA PHE A 90 11.44 -0.15 -2.64
C PHE A 90 12.17 1.17 -2.80
N LEU A 91 11.44 2.24 -3.11
CA LEU A 91 11.93 3.61 -3.13
C LEU A 91 11.25 4.41 -2.01
N ASN A 92 12.04 4.96 -1.10
CA ASN A 92 11.51 5.89 -0.09
C ASN A 92 11.13 7.21 -0.78
N PRO A 93 9.89 7.70 -0.66
CA PRO A 93 9.47 8.90 -1.37
C PRO A 93 10.22 10.16 -0.92
N THR A 94 10.66 10.25 0.33
CA THR A 94 11.49 11.38 0.80
C THR A 94 12.86 11.36 0.13
N ASP A 95 13.53 10.20 0.08
CA ASP A 95 14.84 10.06 -0.57
C ASP A 95 14.71 10.27 -2.09
N ALA A 96 13.59 9.86 -2.69
CA ALA A 96 13.26 10.13 -4.09
C ALA A 96 13.31 11.63 -4.42
N LEU A 97 12.73 12.48 -3.56
CA LEU A 97 12.73 13.93 -3.72
C LEU A 97 14.13 14.55 -3.55
N HIS A 98 15.05 13.85 -2.91
CA HIS A 98 16.43 14.26 -2.69
C HIS A 98 17.46 13.63 -3.65
N GLY A 99 16.99 12.99 -4.74
CA GLY A 99 17.86 12.52 -5.82
C GLY A 99 17.66 11.06 -6.21
N ASP A 100 17.17 10.20 -5.32
CA ASP A 100 17.03 8.76 -5.58
C ASP A 100 15.98 8.45 -6.66
N LEU A 101 15.18 9.44 -7.07
CA LEU A 101 14.29 9.34 -8.21
C LEU A 101 15.05 9.03 -9.52
N GLY A 102 16.37 9.23 -9.54
CA GLY A 102 17.25 8.87 -10.66
C GLY A 102 17.23 7.36 -11.00
N VAL A 103 16.83 6.49 -10.06
CA VAL A 103 16.70 5.04 -10.32
C VAL A 103 15.49 4.69 -11.19
N VAL A 104 14.53 5.62 -11.36
CA VAL A 104 13.27 5.38 -12.09
C VAL A 104 13.43 5.76 -13.56
N ALA A 105 13.21 4.80 -14.46
CA ALA A 105 13.22 4.97 -15.91
C ALA A 105 11.79 5.03 -16.48
N ALA A 106 11.66 5.48 -17.73
CA ALA A 106 10.37 5.65 -18.40
C ALA A 106 9.54 4.35 -18.53
N GLU A 107 10.24 3.22 -18.72
CA GLU A 107 9.59 1.91 -18.91
C GLU A 107 9.20 1.23 -17.59
N ASP A 108 9.63 1.80 -16.45
CA ASP A 108 9.32 1.25 -15.13
C ASP A 108 7.84 1.43 -14.77
N VAL A 109 7.35 0.59 -13.91
CA VAL A 109 6.04 0.72 -13.28
C VAL A 109 6.22 1.11 -11.81
N CYS A 110 5.44 2.08 -11.37
CA CYS A 110 5.45 2.54 -9.97
C CYS A 110 4.18 2.07 -9.26
N LEU A 111 4.33 1.32 -8.18
CA LEU A 111 3.26 0.91 -7.28
C LEU A 111 3.29 1.78 -6.02
N LEU A 112 2.25 2.60 -5.85
CA LEU A 112 2.16 3.61 -4.79
C LEU A 112 1.15 3.20 -3.74
N LEU A 113 1.58 3.06 -2.48
CA LEU A 113 0.75 2.63 -1.37
C LEU A 113 0.43 3.79 -0.42
N SER A 114 -0.86 4.09 -0.27
CA SER A 114 -1.32 5.09 0.70
C SER A 114 -2.76 4.83 1.14
N ASN A 115 -3.00 4.58 2.42
CA ASN A 115 -4.37 4.37 2.90
C ASN A 115 -5.25 5.60 2.70
N SER A 116 -4.76 6.81 3.01
CA SER A 116 -5.51 8.06 2.79
C SER A 116 -5.55 8.49 1.32
N GLY A 117 -4.53 8.11 0.54
CA GLY A 117 -4.27 8.63 -0.80
C GLY A 117 -3.90 10.12 -0.84
N GLU A 118 -3.61 10.72 0.35
CA GLU A 118 -3.26 12.13 0.52
C GLU A 118 -1.88 12.30 1.20
N THR A 119 -1.02 11.29 1.11
CA THR A 119 0.34 11.34 1.68
C THR A 119 1.18 12.34 0.91
N THR A 120 1.61 13.41 1.57
CA THR A 120 2.29 14.57 0.96
C THR A 120 3.50 14.16 0.12
N GLU A 121 4.37 13.32 0.66
CA GLU A 121 5.61 12.89 -0.01
C GLU A 121 5.31 12.10 -1.30
N LEU A 122 4.23 11.30 -1.33
CA LEU A 122 3.82 10.61 -2.54
C LEU A 122 3.23 11.56 -3.58
N LEU A 123 2.44 12.56 -3.12
CA LEU A 123 1.87 13.56 -4.02
C LEU A 123 2.95 14.48 -4.62
N GLU A 124 4.03 14.76 -3.89
CA GLU A 124 5.17 15.51 -4.39
C GLU A 124 5.99 14.71 -5.42
N VAL A 125 6.12 13.39 -5.24
CA VAL A 125 6.80 12.50 -6.20
C VAL A 125 5.99 12.30 -7.48
N LEU A 126 4.68 12.28 -7.40
CA LEU A 126 3.76 11.92 -8.48
C LEU A 126 3.96 12.72 -9.79
N PRO A 127 4.12 14.07 -9.79
CA PRO A 127 4.40 14.84 -11.01
C PRO A 127 5.73 14.44 -11.68
N HIS A 128 6.70 14.01 -10.91
CA HIS A 128 7.99 13.56 -11.44
C HIS A 128 7.87 12.20 -12.15
N LEU A 129 7.06 11.28 -11.61
CA LEU A 129 6.74 10.00 -12.25
C LEU A 129 5.96 10.24 -13.56
N THR A 130 4.98 11.13 -13.53
CA THR A 130 4.20 11.51 -14.71
C THR A 130 5.09 12.04 -15.83
N ARG A 131 6.02 12.96 -15.52
CA ARG A 131 6.95 13.51 -16.52
C ARG A 131 7.91 12.47 -17.11
N ARG A 132 8.21 11.40 -16.37
CA ARG A 132 9.03 10.28 -16.86
C ARG A 132 8.25 9.31 -17.74
N GLY A 133 6.93 9.37 -17.74
CA GLY A 133 6.07 8.47 -18.51
C GLY A 133 5.95 7.07 -17.90
N THR A 134 6.25 6.90 -16.60
CA THR A 134 6.11 5.61 -15.92
C THR A 134 4.64 5.21 -15.78
N GLY A 135 4.33 3.91 -15.86
CA GLY A 135 3.04 3.39 -15.45
C GLY A 135 2.86 3.53 -13.92
N ARG A 136 1.67 3.93 -13.48
CA ARG A 136 1.38 4.18 -12.05
C ARG A 136 0.18 3.38 -11.60
N ILE A 137 0.40 2.52 -10.63
CA ILE A 137 -0.65 1.74 -9.95
C ILE A 137 -0.75 2.27 -8.52
N ALA A 138 -1.92 2.69 -8.08
CA ALA A 138 -2.16 3.09 -6.70
C ALA A 138 -2.94 2.00 -5.94
N ILE A 139 -2.43 1.59 -4.78
CA ILE A 139 -3.19 0.83 -3.79
C ILE A 139 -3.58 1.82 -2.69
N VAL A 140 -4.87 2.16 -2.63
CA VAL A 140 -5.39 3.23 -1.77
C VAL A 140 -6.66 2.81 -1.03
N GLY A 141 -6.82 3.30 0.19
CA GLY A 141 -8.07 3.13 0.94
C GLY A 141 -9.19 4.09 0.51
N ARG A 142 -8.86 5.10 -0.34
CA ARG A 142 -9.83 6.07 -0.86
C ARG A 142 -9.63 6.26 -2.36
N ALA A 143 -10.56 5.72 -3.14
CA ALA A 143 -10.52 5.79 -4.60
C ALA A 143 -10.74 7.21 -5.16
N ASP A 144 -11.29 8.13 -4.37
CA ASP A 144 -11.50 9.54 -4.71
C ASP A 144 -10.34 10.46 -4.29
N SER A 145 -9.21 9.89 -3.85
CA SER A 145 -8.04 10.63 -3.36
C SER A 145 -7.21 11.27 -4.48
N SER A 146 -6.33 12.18 -4.10
CA SER A 146 -5.40 12.86 -5.02
C SER A 146 -4.43 11.88 -5.67
N LEU A 147 -3.92 10.90 -4.92
CA LEU A 147 -3.04 9.86 -5.44
C LEU A 147 -3.77 8.97 -6.47
N ALA A 148 -5.03 8.61 -6.18
CA ALA A 148 -5.86 7.85 -7.10
C ALA A 148 -6.06 8.59 -8.43
N ARG A 149 -6.46 9.87 -8.37
CA ARG A 149 -6.65 10.69 -9.58
C ARG A 149 -5.38 10.88 -10.41
N GLY A 150 -4.21 10.83 -9.79
CA GLY A 150 -2.92 10.97 -10.46
C GLY A 150 -2.30 9.66 -10.94
N SER A 151 -2.96 8.53 -10.74
CA SER A 151 -2.49 7.20 -11.12
C SER A 151 -3.25 6.67 -12.35
N ASP A 152 -2.62 5.78 -13.11
CA ASP A 152 -3.22 5.18 -14.30
C ASP A 152 -4.19 4.05 -13.93
N VAL A 153 -3.91 3.37 -12.82
CA VAL A 153 -4.69 2.27 -12.27
C VAL A 153 -4.90 2.47 -10.78
N VAL A 154 -6.10 2.19 -10.30
CA VAL A 154 -6.46 2.30 -8.88
C VAL A 154 -6.99 0.97 -8.36
N LEU A 155 -6.31 0.40 -7.39
CA LEU A 155 -6.76 -0.79 -6.65
C LEU A 155 -7.25 -0.33 -5.27
N GLU A 156 -8.54 -0.48 -5.04
CA GLU A 156 -9.16 -0.03 -3.81
C GLU A 156 -8.89 -1.01 -2.66
N ALA A 157 -8.21 -0.51 -1.63
CA ALA A 157 -7.87 -1.22 -0.39
C ALA A 157 -8.64 -0.65 0.81
N SER A 158 -9.87 -0.18 0.59
CA SER A 158 -10.69 0.41 1.64
C SER A 158 -11.07 -0.62 2.70
N VAL A 159 -11.07 -0.19 3.96
CA VAL A 159 -11.55 -0.96 5.10
C VAL A 159 -12.57 -0.14 5.90
N ASP A 160 -13.57 -0.79 6.45
CA ASP A 160 -14.61 -0.10 7.21
C ASP A 160 -14.06 0.40 8.56
N ARG A 161 -13.10 -0.34 9.15
CA ARG A 161 -12.42 0.02 10.40
C ARG A 161 -11.10 -0.75 10.56
N GLU A 162 -10.24 -0.23 11.40
CA GLU A 162 -9.08 -0.98 11.87
C GLU A 162 -9.47 -1.94 13.00
N VAL A 163 -8.78 -3.07 13.09
CA VAL A 163 -9.00 -4.07 14.16
C VAL A 163 -8.51 -3.56 15.52
N CYS A 164 -7.63 -2.56 15.52
CA CYS A 164 -7.19 -1.88 16.73
C CYS A 164 -8.39 -1.36 17.54
N PRO A 165 -8.48 -1.64 18.84
CA PRO A 165 -9.61 -1.22 19.69
C PRO A 165 -9.90 0.28 19.66
N LEU A 166 -8.90 1.11 19.36
CA LEU A 166 -9.00 2.56 19.25
C LEU A 166 -9.21 3.03 17.80
N ASN A 167 -9.29 2.12 16.85
CA ASN A 167 -9.35 2.44 15.41
C ASN A 167 -8.23 3.39 14.94
N LEU A 168 -7.02 3.28 15.51
CA LEU A 168 -5.89 4.19 15.25
C LEU A 168 -4.70 3.50 14.59
N ALA A 169 -4.37 2.30 15.02
CA ALA A 169 -3.23 1.57 14.48
C ALA A 169 -3.61 0.90 13.17
N PRO A 170 -2.87 1.14 12.07
CA PRO A 170 -3.07 0.40 10.83
C PRO A 170 -2.88 -1.10 11.05
N THR A 171 -3.94 -1.87 10.83
CA THR A 171 -4.04 -3.32 10.98
C THR A 171 -4.75 -3.90 9.75
N ALA A 172 -6.07 -3.88 9.72
CA ALA A 172 -6.86 -4.33 8.58
C ALA A 172 -6.46 -3.62 7.27
N SER A 173 -6.23 -2.30 7.28
CA SER A 173 -5.81 -1.56 6.09
C SER A 173 -4.47 -2.02 5.55
N THR A 174 -3.50 -2.34 6.43
CA THR A 174 -2.19 -2.86 6.00
C THR A 174 -2.28 -4.31 5.56
N ALA A 175 -3.11 -5.13 6.18
CA ALA A 175 -3.36 -6.52 5.77
C ALA A 175 -3.99 -6.57 4.38
N VAL A 176 -5.00 -5.76 4.11
CA VAL A 176 -5.65 -5.64 2.80
C VAL A 176 -4.67 -5.16 1.72
N ALA A 177 -3.94 -4.07 1.98
CA ALA A 177 -2.97 -3.55 1.02
C ALA A 177 -1.87 -4.59 0.68
N MET A 178 -1.41 -5.35 1.69
CA MET A 178 -0.44 -6.42 1.51
C MET A 178 -1.04 -7.58 0.71
N ALA A 179 -2.27 -8.00 1.01
CA ALA A 179 -2.95 -9.09 0.30
C ALA A 179 -3.17 -8.75 -1.18
N ILE A 180 -3.57 -7.52 -1.51
CA ILE A 180 -3.69 -7.05 -2.90
C ILE A 180 -2.33 -7.08 -3.59
N GLY A 181 -1.27 -6.57 -2.95
CA GLY A 181 0.07 -6.57 -3.52
C GLY A 181 0.68 -7.96 -3.71
N ASP A 182 0.27 -8.95 -2.92
CA ASP A 182 0.69 -10.36 -3.07
C ASP A 182 -0.13 -11.10 -4.13
N ALA A 183 -1.33 -10.62 -4.44
CA ALA A 183 -2.20 -11.21 -5.44
C ALA A 183 -1.88 -10.75 -6.88
N LEU A 184 -1.17 -9.62 -7.02
CA LEU A 184 -0.67 -9.11 -8.31
C LEU A 184 0.48 -9.96 -8.85
#